data_ea4d89812c30a0835d102384eb2c65d6
#
_entry.id   ea4d89812c30a0835d102384eb2c65d6
#
_cell.length_a   1.000
_cell.length_b   1.000
_cell.length_c   1.000
_cell.angle_alpha   90.00
_cell.angle_beta   90.00
_cell.angle_gamma   90.00
#
_symmetry.space_group_name_H-M   'P 1'
#
loop_
_entity.id
_entity.type
_entity.pdbx_description
1 polymer ?
#
loop_
_entity_poly.entity_id
_entity_poly.type
_entity_poly.pdbx_seq_one_letter_code
_entity_poly.pdbx_strand_id
1 'polypeptide(L)'
;LSREQSEAKTESVNRKNFVLVISDFYYLDSAKNLKNELVKKTQTSNFSIKKINDNKYRLSVGPFKNFNALKSIYISLNNLGFEELNIYREQK
;
A
#
# COMPACT_ATOMS: atom_id res chain seq x y z
N LEU A 1 -0.15 -28.14 -13.96
CA LEU A 1 -0.52 -27.74 -13.89
C LEU A 1 -0.71 -27.57 -13.64
N SER A 2 -0.12 -27.65 -13.34
CA SER A 2 -0.34 -27.16 -13.06
C SER A 2 -0.28 -26.92 -12.67
N ARG A 3 0.27 -27.00 -12.35
CA ARG A 3 0.19 -26.42 -11.98
C ARG A 3 0.04 -25.94 -11.71
N GLU A 4 0.64 -25.96 -11.61
CA GLU A 4 0.31 -25.18 -11.33
C GLU A 4 -0.15 -24.94 -10.99
N GLN A 5 0.39 -25.28 -10.85
CA GLN A 5 -0.14 -24.85 -10.54
C GLN A 5 -0.47 -24.68 -9.99
N SER A 6 0.09 -25.15 -9.89
CA SER A 6 -0.33 -24.77 -9.41
C SER A 6 -0.58 -24.48 -8.84
N GLU A 7 -0.19 -24.50 -8.58
CA GLU A 7 -0.54 -23.93 -8.10
C GLU A 7 -0.97 -23.51 -7.66
N ALA A 8 -0.68 -23.94 -7.55
CA ALA A 8 -1.14 -23.30 -7.15
C ALA A 8 -1.41 -23.04 -6.67
N LYS A 9 -1.27 -23.35 -6.39
CA LYS A 9 -1.51 -22.90 -6.09
C LYS A 9 -1.86 -22.39 -5.74
N THR A 10 -1.46 -22.17 -5.64
CA THR A 10 -1.72 -21.39 -5.35
C THR A 10 -2.09 -21.02 -4.71
N GLU A 11 -1.96 -20.88 -4.38
CA GLU A 11 -2.18 -20.25 -3.89
C GLU A 11 -2.19 -19.73 -3.37
N SER A 12 -1.90 -20.10 -3.04
CA SER A 12 -1.66 -19.34 -2.64
C SER A 12 -1.39 -18.69 -2.89
N VAL A 13 -1.21 -18.61 -3.40
CA VAL A 13 -1.00 -17.86 -3.64
C VAL A 13 -1.23 -16.94 -3.68
N ASN A 14 -1.51 -16.93 -3.94
CA ASN A 14 -1.96 -15.87 -3.85
C ASN A 14 -2.25 -15.15 -2.72
N ARG A 15 -2.01 -15.39 -1.93
CA ARG A 15 -2.15 -14.83 -0.69
C ARG A 15 -1.19 -13.80 -0.44
N LYS A 16 -0.56 -13.37 -1.44
CA LYS A 16 0.35 -12.27 -1.38
C LYS A 16 -0.43 -11.02 -1.56
N ASN A 17 -0.37 -10.18 -0.58
CA ASN A 17 -1.02 -8.87 -0.63
C ASN A 17 0.03 -7.83 -0.90
N PHE A 18 -0.33 -6.84 -1.69
CA PHE A 18 0.58 -5.76 -2.05
C PHE A 18 0.27 -4.55 -1.18
N VAL A 19 1.31 -3.95 -0.62
CA VAL A 19 1.18 -2.74 0.15
C VAL A 19 2.03 -1.68 -0.51
N LEU A 20 1.46 -0.50 -0.68
CA LEU A 20 2.16 0.62 -1.29
C LEU A 20 2.55 1.59 -0.20
N VAL A 21 3.86 1.78 -0.01
CA VAL A 21 4.36 2.73 0.97
C VAL A 21 4.48 4.09 0.31
N ILE A 22 3.85 5.08 0.91
CA ILE A 22 3.77 6.41 0.35
C ILE A 22 4.89 7.29 0.87
N SER A 23 5.04 7.35 2.19
CA SER A 23 6.03 8.24 2.76
C SER A 23 6.23 7.91 4.25
N ASP A 24 7.37 8.29 4.76
CA ASP A 24 7.66 8.19 6.18
C ASP A 24 7.66 9.60 6.77
N PHE A 25 7.19 9.70 8.01
CA PHE A 25 7.06 10.98 8.68
C PHE A 25 7.72 10.91 10.05
N TYR A 26 8.27 12.03 10.43
CA TYR A 26 8.87 12.18 11.74
C TYR A 26 7.80 12.27 12.83
N TYR A 27 6.67 12.89 12.51
CA TYR A 27 5.59 13.11 13.46
C TYR A 27 4.32 12.42 13.01
N LEU A 28 3.61 11.87 13.99
CA LEU A 28 2.36 11.19 13.72
C LEU A 28 1.32 12.12 13.11
N ASP A 29 1.26 13.36 13.59
CA ASP A 29 0.28 14.31 13.09
C ASP A 29 0.47 14.59 11.60
N SER A 30 1.72 14.67 11.17
CA SER A 30 2.00 14.89 9.75
C SER A 30 1.47 13.74 8.91
N ALA A 31 1.68 12.51 9.38
CA ALA A 31 1.17 11.35 8.68
C ALA A 31 -0.36 11.34 8.63
N LYS A 32 -0.99 11.69 9.74
CA LYS A 32 -2.45 11.72 9.80
C LYS A 32 -3.02 12.79 8.87
N ASN A 33 -2.39 13.94 8.80
CA ASN A 33 -2.86 15.02 7.94
C ASN A 33 -2.81 14.60 6.48
N LEU A 34 -1.71 14.00 6.06
CA LEU A 34 -1.62 13.54 4.68
C LEU A 34 -2.58 12.41 4.41
N LYS A 35 -2.74 11.49 5.36
CA LYS A 35 -3.68 10.40 5.19
C LYS A 35 -5.09 10.93 4.94
N ASN A 36 -5.52 11.88 5.75
CA ASN A 36 -6.86 12.44 5.59
C ASN A 36 -7.04 13.12 4.24
N GLU A 37 -6.00 13.81 3.79
CA GLU A 37 -6.05 14.47 2.50
C GLU A 37 -6.15 13.44 1.36
N LEU A 38 -5.37 12.38 1.45
CA LEU A 38 -5.38 11.37 0.40
C LEU A 38 -6.67 10.57 0.37
N VAL A 39 -7.26 10.31 1.52
CA VAL A 39 -8.56 9.66 1.58
C VAL A 39 -9.58 10.46 0.78
N LYS A 40 -9.55 11.78 0.93
CA LYS A 40 -10.49 12.63 0.20
C LYS A 40 -10.18 12.66 -1.30
N LYS A 41 -8.91 12.73 -1.65
CA LYS A 41 -8.54 12.92 -3.06
C LYS A 41 -8.63 11.65 -3.87
N THR A 42 -8.38 10.51 -3.27
CA THR A 42 -8.43 9.24 -3.98
C THR A 42 -9.73 8.49 -3.77
N GLN A 43 -10.54 8.96 -2.83
CA GLN A 43 -11.81 8.32 -2.49
C GLN A 43 -11.63 6.86 -2.07
N THR A 44 -10.51 6.58 -1.45
CA THR A 44 -10.26 5.27 -0.89
C THR A 44 -9.85 5.44 0.56
N SER A 45 -10.21 4.49 1.40
CA SER A 45 -9.95 4.59 2.82
C SER A 45 -8.99 3.53 3.33
N ASN A 46 -8.26 2.90 2.42
CA ASN A 46 -7.42 1.77 2.76
C ASN A 46 -6.02 2.20 3.20
N PHE A 47 -5.90 3.39 3.74
CA PHE A 47 -4.63 3.92 4.22
C PHE A 47 -4.42 3.56 5.67
N SER A 48 -3.16 3.35 6.03
CA SER A 48 -2.83 3.08 7.42
C SER A 48 -1.49 3.73 7.75
N ILE A 49 -1.29 3.95 9.05
CA ILE A 49 -0.06 4.52 9.56
C ILE A 49 0.53 3.51 10.53
N LYS A 50 1.80 3.19 10.30
CA LYS A 50 2.49 2.23 11.15
C LYS A 50 3.68 2.91 11.80
N LYS A 51 3.78 2.78 13.11
CA LYS A 51 4.94 3.30 13.82
C LYS A 51 6.10 2.34 13.61
N ILE A 52 7.14 2.83 12.95
CA ILE A 52 8.33 2.03 12.67
C ILE A 52 9.30 2.10 13.85
N ASN A 53 9.49 3.30 14.37
CA ASN A 53 10.27 3.52 15.59
C ASN A 53 9.82 4.84 16.18
N ASP A 54 10.53 5.32 17.20
CA ASP A 54 10.10 6.51 17.93
C ASP A 54 10.05 7.75 17.05
N ASN A 55 10.82 7.75 15.96
CA ASN A 55 10.93 8.92 15.10
C ASN A 55 10.47 8.65 13.68
N LYS A 56 9.74 7.58 13.45
CA LYS A 56 9.32 7.26 12.08
C LYS A 56 7.93 6.65 12.06
N TYR A 57 7.05 7.30 11.34
CA TYR A 57 5.69 6.83 11.09
C TYR A 57 5.51 6.65 9.60
N ARG A 58 5.11 5.47 9.20
CA ARG A 58 5.00 5.12 7.78
C ARG A 58 3.56 5.13 7.34
N LEU A 59 3.29 5.91 6.31
CA LEU A 59 1.97 5.96 5.70
C LEU A 59 1.97 5.02 4.50
N SER A 60 1.02 4.12 4.48
CA SER A 60 0.90 3.15 3.40
C SER A 60 -0.56 2.96 3.06
N VAL A 61 -0.80 2.34 1.92
CA VAL A 61 -2.14 2.03 1.47
C VAL A 61 -2.17 0.57 1.03
N GLY A 62 -3.23 -0.10 1.39
CA GLY A 62 -3.39 -1.53 1.12
C GLY A 62 -3.87 -2.23 2.37
N PRO A 63 -3.83 -3.53 2.35
CA PRO A 63 -3.28 -4.39 1.30
C PRO A 63 -4.21 -4.53 0.11
N PHE A 64 -3.61 -4.74 -1.05
CA PHE A 64 -4.34 -4.99 -2.29
C PHE A 64 -4.13 -6.44 -2.69
N LYS A 65 -5.21 -7.11 -3.02
CA LYS A 65 -5.12 -8.51 -3.37
C LYS A 65 -4.76 -8.74 -4.83
N ASN A 66 -5.02 -7.76 -5.67
CA ASN A 66 -4.67 -7.93 -7.07
C ASN A 66 -3.90 -6.71 -7.55
N PHE A 67 -3.16 -6.93 -8.62
CA PHE A 67 -2.26 -5.91 -9.13
C PHE A 67 -3.02 -4.74 -9.74
N ASN A 68 -4.19 -4.98 -10.30
CA ASN A 68 -4.95 -3.91 -10.94
C ASN A 68 -5.39 -2.85 -9.94
N ALA A 69 -5.83 -3.28 -8.75
CA ALA A 69 -6.22 -2.34 -7.71
C ALA A 69 -5.02 -1.52 -7.25
N LEU A 70 -3.87 -2.18 -7.09
CA LEU A 70 -2.64 -1.49 -6.71
C LEU A 70 -2.25 -0.47 -7.77
N LYS A 71 -2.32 -0.89 -9.03
CA LYS A 71 -1.91 -0.01 -10.13
C LYS A 71 -2.78 1.23 -10.20
N SER A 72 -4.07 1.09 -9.98
CA SER A 72 -4.98 2.23 -10.02
C SER A 72 -4.61 3.26 -8.97
N ILE A 73 -4.35 2.83 -7.74
CA ILE A 73 -4.01 3.78 -6.70
C ILE A 73 -2.60 4.35 -6.92
N TYR A 74 -1.70 3.54 -7.47
CA TYR A 74 -0.36 4.01 -7.81
C TYR A 74 -0.43 5.17 -8.78
N ILE A 75 -1.24 5.03 -9.83
CA ILE A 75 -1.39 6.07 -10.84
C ILE A 75 -2.02 7.33 -10.22
N SER A 76 -3.03 7.15 -9.38
CA SER A 76 -3.67 8.28 -8.73
C SER A 76 -2.70 9.07 -7.87
N LEU A 77 -1.88 8.36 -7.09
CA LEU A 77 -0.90 9.01 -6.22
C LEU A 77 0.19 9.68 -7.03
N ASN A 78 0.61 9.05 -8.13
CA ASN A 78 1.59 9.65 -9.01
C ASN A 78 1.08 10.98 -9.58
N ASN A 79 -0.19 11.00 -9.94
CA ASN A 79 -0.80 12.24 -10.48
C ASN A 79 -0.90 13.32 -9.41
N LEU A 80 -0.88 12.95 -8.14
CA LEU A 80 -0.90 13.94 -7.06
C LEU A 80 0.49 14.39 -6.66
N GLY A 81 1.52 13.87 -7.33
CA GLY A 81 2.89 14.32 -7.09
C GLY A 81 3.76 13.36 -6.31
N PHE A 82 3.25 12.19 -5.96
CA PHE A 82 4.03 11.21 -5.22
C PHE A 82 4.75 10.30 -6.19
N GLU A 83 6.06 10.45 -6.29
CA GLU A 83 6.84 9.75 -7.31
C GLU A 83 7.68 8.63 -6.76
N GLU A 84 8.01 8.66 -5.46
CA GLU A 84 8.88 7.65 -4.88
C GLU A 84 8.06 6.67 -4.05
N LEU A 85 7.19 5.96 -4.74
CA LEU A 85 6.33 4.99 -4.11
C LEU A 85 6.97 3.62 -4.15
N ASN A 86 6.90 2.90 -3.03
CA ASN A 86 7.51 1.58 -2.92
C ASN A 86 6.44 0.52 -2.71
N ILE A 87 6.56 -0.56 -3.46
CA ILE A 87 5.60 -1.65 -3.39
C ILE A 87 6.24 -2.79 -2.62
N TYR A 88 5.54 -3.25 -1.60
CA TYR A 88 5.98 -4.40 -0.80
C TYR A 88 4.92 -5.48 -0.83
N ARG A 89 5.37 -6.71 -0.74
CA ARG A 89 4.47 -7.82 -0.53
C ARG A 89 4.35 -8.07 0.95
N GLU A 90 3.12 -8.13 1.40
CA GLU A 90 2.86 -8.47 2.78
C GLU A 90 2.67 -9.97 2.87
N GLN A 91 3.45 -10.61 3.72
CA GLN A 91 3.38 -12.04 3.90
C GLN A 91 3.00 -12.35 5.32
N LYS A 92 2.22 -13.39 5.44
CA LYS A 92 1.81 -13.83 6.75
C LYS A 92 2.44 -15.15 7.10
#